data_896b591bedd191dc6d070899ea2056bc
#
_entry.id   896b591bedd191dc6d070899ea2056bc
#
_cell.length_a   1.000
_cell.length_b   1.000
_cell.length_c   1.000
_cell.angle_alpha   90.00
_cell.angle_beta   90.00
_cell.angle_gamma   90.00
#
_symmetry.space_group_name_H-M   'P 1'
#
loop_
_entity.id
_entity.type
_entity.pdbx_description
1 polymer ?
#
loop_
_entity_poly.entity_id
_entity_poly.type
_entity_poly.pdbx_seq_one_letter_code
_entity_poly.pdbx_strand_id
1 'polypeptide(L)'
;MELQYWIWIAVGISFSLYIGIAIWSRASSTKEFYVAGGGVHPIANGMATAADWMSAASFISMAGIISFNGYDGSVYLMGWTGGYVLLALLLAPYLRKFGKFTVPDFIGDRYYSNYARGVAVFCALIVSFTYIAGQMRGVGVVFSRYLEVDITTGVFIGMCIVLFYAVLGGMKGITYTQVAQYCVLIFAYMVPAIFISLMITGNPIPQLGFGAEVLDAKGLGSGVSVLEKLDGVLMDLGFGAYTQGSKSTIDMFA
;
A
#
# COMPACT_ATOMS: atom_id res chain seq x y z
N MET A 1 5.99 10.70 29.69
CA MET A 1 6.67 9.73 28.82
C MET A 1 6.89 10.43 27.48
N GLU A 2 8.09 10.41 26.97
CA GLU A 2 8.41 11.00 25.67
C GLU A 2 7.70 10.22 24.55
N LEU A 3 7.33 10.92 23.48
CA LEU A 3 6.66 10.32 22.30
C LEU A 3 7.44 9.11 21.77
N GLN A 4 8.75 9.16 21.84
CA GLN A 4 9.66 8.10 21.38
C GLN A 4 9.39 6.74 22.07
N TYR A 5 9.11 6.73 23.37
CA TYR A 5 8.78 5.48 24.09
C TYR A 5 7.50 4.82 23.54
N TRP A 6 6.48 5.63 23.23
CA TRP A 6 5.25 5.12 22.63
C TRP A 6 5.47 4.55 21.24
N ILE A 7 6.34 5.16 20.45
CA ILE A 7 6.73 4.64 19.13
C ILE A 7 7.40 3.27 19.28
N TRP A 8 8.39 3.14 20.16
CA TRP A 8 9.09 1.87 20.40
C TRP A 8 8.14 0.77 20.89
N ILE A 9 7.22 1.09 21.78
CA ILE A 9 6.20 0.15 22.28
C ILE A 9 5.30 -0.29 21.13
N ALA A 10 4.77 0.63 20.34
CA ALA A 10 3.88 0.32 19.22
C ALA A 10 4.57 -0.54 18.15
N VAL A 11 5.80 -0.19 17.79
CA VAL A 11 6.63 -0.97 16.85
C VAL A 11 6.90 -2.37 17.41
N GLY A 12 7.32 -2.47 18.68
CA GLY A 12 7.61 -3.75 19.34
C GLY A 12 6.39 -4.68 19.38
N ILE A 13 5.22 -4.17 19.75
CA ILE A 13 3.96 -4.93 19.77
C ILE A 13 3.60 -5.40 18.35
N SER A 14 3.65 -4.49 17.36
CA SER A 14 3.28 -4.82 15.98
C SER A 14 4.19 -5.89 15.39
N PHE A 15 5.50 -5.76 15.54
CA PHE A 15 6.43 -6.79 15.03
C PHE A 15 6.31 -8.11 15.76
N SER A 16 6.11 -8.09 17.07
CA SER A 16 5.89 -9.33 17.86
C SER A 16 4.63 -10.05 17.38
N LEU A 17 3.56 -9.32 17.11
CA LEU A 17 2.32 -9.88 16.56
C LEU A 17 2.57 -10.50 15.18
N TYR A 18 3.23 -9.81 14.27
CA TYR A 18 3.46 -10.30 12.91
C TYR A 18 4.39 -11.51 12.88
N ILE A 19 5.46 -11.50 13.67
CA ILE A 19 6.36 -12.64 13.80
C ILE A 19 5.62 -13.84 14.44
N GLY A 20 4.80 -13.60 15.46
CA GLY A 20 3.98 -14.62 16.08
C GLY A 20 3.01 -15.29 15.10
N ILE A 21 2.33 -14.49 14.26
CA ILE A 21 1.45 -15.01 13.20
C ILE A 21 2.26 -15.80 12.17
N ALA A 22 3.42 -15.32 11.74
CA ALA A 22 4.25 -16.00 10.78
C ALA A 22 4.74 -17.37 11.27
N ILE A 23 5.12 -17.46 12.55
CA ILE A 23 5.52 -18.73 13.17
C ILE A 23 4.33 -19.69 13.31
N TRP A 24 3.18 -19.18 13.74
CA TRP A 24 1.95 -19.97 13.88
C TRP A 24 1.46 -20.51 12.52
N SER A 25 1.49 -19.69 11.48
CA SER A 25 0.99 -20.01 10.15
C SER A 25 2.06 -20.51 9.17
N ARG A 26 3.23 -20.96 9.68
CA ARG A 26 4.33 -21.46 8.85
C ARG A 26 3.87 -22.49 7.83
N ALA A 27 4.41 -22.42 6.62
CA ALA A 27 4.12 -23.39 5.57
C ALA A 27 4.78 -24.75 5.87
N SER A 28 4.00 -25.84 5.76
CA SER A 28 4.46 -27.20 5.99
C SER A 28 4.57 -28.02 4.69
N SER A 29 4.10 -27.49 3.59
CA SER A 29 4.11 -28.15 2.29
C SER A 29 4.40 -27.15 1.16
N THR A 30 4.84 -27.67 0.00
CA THR A 30 5.06 -26.87 -1.22
C THR A 30 3.79 -26.10 -1.62
N LYS A 31 2.62 -26.73 -1.50
CA LYS A 31 1.35 -26.09 -1.83
C LYS A 31 1.01 -24.95 -0.86
N GLU A 32 1.29 -25.11 0.42
CA GLU A 32 1.12 -24.02 1.40
C GLU A 32 2.11 -22.89 1.18
N PHE A 33 3.35 -23.23 0.76
CA PHE A 33 4.38 -22.25 0.48
C PHE A 33 4.04 -21.36 -0.71
N TYR A 34 3.55 -21.91 -1.83
CA TYR A 34 3.29 -21.14 -3.06
C TYR A 34 1.89 -20.56 -3.16
N VAL A 35 0.86 -21.21 -2.62
CA VAL A 35 -0.54 -20.81 -2.80
C VAL A 35 -1.37 -20.88 -1.50
N ALA A 36 -0.73 -20.81 -0.35
CA ALA A 36 -1.39 -20.87 0.97
C ALA A 36 -2.35 -22.08 1.13
N GLY A 37 -2.04 -23.21 0.47
CA GLY A 37 -2.88 -24.40 0.49
C GLY A 37 -4.13 -24.32 -0.39
N GLY A 38 -4.46 -23.15 -0.92
CA GLY A 38 -5.69 -22.91 -1.72
C GLY A 38 -6.97 -22.86 -0.90
N GLY A 39 -6.88 -22.85 0.45
CA GLY A 39 -8.02 -22.89 1.37
C GLY A 39 -8.28 -21.61 2.15
N VAL A 40 -7.68 -20.49 1.76
CA VAL A 40 -7.89 -19.21 2.43
C VAL A 40 -9.32 -18.72 2.19
N HIS A 41 -10.00 -18.31 3.26
CA HIS A 41 -11.36 -17.79 3.19
C HIS A 41 -11.40 -16.53 2.29
N PRO A 42 -12.43 -16.36 1.41
CA PRO A 42 -12.48 -15.24 0.46
C PRO A 42 -12.32 -13.84 1.10
N ILE A 43 -12.94 -13.60 2.25
CA ILE A 43 -12.80 -12.33 2.99
C ILE A 43 -11.35 -12.12 3.43
N ALA A 44 -10.72 -13.13 4.04
CA ALA A 44 -9.34 -13.04 4.46
C ALA A 44 -8.38 -12.82 3.28
N ASN A 45 -8.65 -13.47 2.15
CA ASN A 45 -7.88 -13.24 0.92
C ASN A 45 -8.07 -11.82 0.38
N GLY A 46 -9.29 -11.28 0.43
CA GLY A 46 -9.56 -9.90 0.06
C GLY A 46 -8.84 -8.91 0.96
N MET A 47 -8.85 -9.12 2.28
CA MET A 47 -8.11 -8.30 3.25
C MET A 47 -6.60 -8.35 2.99
N ALA A 48 -6.04 -9.54 2.76
CA ALA A 48 -4.62 -9.70 2.46
C ALA A 48 -4.23 -8.99 1.16
N THR A 49 -5.04 -9.12 0.09
CA THR A 49 -4.82 -8.42 -1.17
C THR A 49 -4.92 -6.91 -1.01
N ALA A 50 -5.85 -6.41 -0.21
CA ALA A 50 -5.97 -4.99 0.09
C ALA A 50 -4.74 -4.47 0.88
N ALA A 51 -4.24 -5.24 1.85
CA ALA A 51 -3.03 -4.89 2.58
C ALA A 51 -1.78 -4.86 1.68
N ASP A 52 -1.71 -5.77 0.73
CA ASP A 52 -0.62 -5.82 -0.25
C ASP A 52 -0.60 -4.57 -1.14
N TRP A 53 -1.78 -4.08 -1.53
CA TRP A 53 -1.92 -2.81 -2.24
C TRP A 53 -1.53 -1.59 -1.38
N MET A 54 -1.79 -1.62 -0.08
CA MET A 54 -1.44 -0.59 0.89
C MET A 54 0.06 -0.59 1.21
N SER A 55 0.88 -0.42 0.21
CA SER A 55 2.35 -0.47 0.28
C SER A 55 2.97 0.89 0.61
N ALA A 56 4.28 0.91 0.83
CA ALA A 56 5.05 2.15 0.97
C ALA A 56 4.89 3.08 -0.25
N ALA A 57 4.75 2.51 -1.45
CA ALA A 57 4.48 3.28 -2.65
C ALA A 57 3.13 4.02 -2.57
N SER A 58 2.07 3.35 -2.12
CA SER A 58 0.73 3.95 -2.03
C SER A 58 0.63 4.98 -0.91
N PHE A 59 1.14 4.66 0.28
CA PHE A 59 0.95 5.52 1.46
C PHE A 59 1.99 6.64 1.59
N ILE A 60 3.24 6.37 1.26
CA ILE A 60 4.32 7.35 1.43
C ILE A 60 4.55 8.11 0.13
N SER A 61 4.85 7.37 -0.96
CA SER A 61 5.22 8.01 -2.22
C SER A 61 4.04 8.72 -2.88
N MET A 62 2.86 8.09 -2.95
CA MET A 62 1.71 8.70 -3.62
C MET A 62 1.10 9.85 -2.81
N ALA A 63 1.06 9.74 -1.47
CA ALA A 63 0.66 10.87 -0.64
C ALA A 63 1.59 12.07 -0.86
N GLY A 64 2.90 11.83 -0.96
CA GLY A 64 3.88 12.87 -1.30
C GLY A 64 3.65 13.46 -2.70
N ILE A 65 3.45 12.63 -3.72
CA ILE A 65 3.20 13.10 -5.09
C ILE A 65 1.93 13.95 -5.16
N ILE A 66 0.85 13.53 -4.49
CA ILE A 66 -0.41 14.28 -4.46
C ILE A 66 -0.24 15.59 -3.70
N SER A 67 0.53 15.62 -2.60
CA SER A 67 0.77 16.85 -1.85
C SER A 67 1.57 17.89 -2.64
N PHE A 68 2.48 17.45 -3.55
CA PHE A 68 3.27 18.36 -4.40
C PHE A 68 2.61 18.72 -5.73
N ASN A 69 1.93 17.77 -6.36
CA ASN A 69 1.37 17.92 -7.70
C ASN A 69 -0.15 18.18 -7.70
N GLY A 70 -0.78 18.25 -6.51
CA GLY A 70 -2.21 18.42 -6.39
C GLY A 70 -3.01 17.25 -6.97
N TYR A 71 -4.20 17.56 -7.49
CA TYR A 71 -5.13 16.56 -8.03
C TYR A 71 -4.55 15.71 -9.17
N ASP A 72 -3.67 16.27 -9.98
CA ASP A 72 -3.00 15.54 -11.07
C ASP A 72 -2.23 14.31 -10.60
N GLY A 73 -1.73 14.33 -9.36
CA GLY A 73 -1.08 13.17 -8.75
C GLY A 73 -2.01 11.98 -8.49
N SER A 74 -3.33 12.21 -8.40
CA SER A 74 -4.32 11.15 -8.14
C SER A 74 -4.49 10.17 -9.31
N VAL A 75 -4.11 10.57 -10.52
CA VAL A 75 -4.18 9.74 -11.74
C VAL A 75 -3.48 8.39 -11.56
N TYR A 76 -2.32 8.39 -10.90
CA TYR A 76 -1.59 7.15 -10.64
C TYR A 76 -2.37 6.17 -9.76
N LEU A 77 -3.10 6.66 -8.74
CA LEU A 77 -3.95 5.81 -7.89
C LEU A 77 -5.15 5.25 -8.66
N MET A 78 -5.76 6.06 -9.53
CA MET A 78 -6.87 5.61 -10.36
C MET A 78 -6.42 4.53 -11.35
N GLY A 79 -5.28 4.70 -12.00
CA GLY A 79 -4.69 3.72 -12.89
C GLY A 79 -4.40 2.38 -12.21
N TRP A 80 -3.82 2.41 -11.02
CA TRP A 80 -3.59 1.18 -10.23
C TRP A 80 -4.89 0.50 -9.82
N THR A 81 -5.85 1.25 -9.34
CA THR A 81 -7.16 0.70 -8.96
C THR A 81 -7.85 0.07 -10.16
N GLY A 82 -7.87 0.74 -11.31
CA GLY A 82 -8.40 0.22 -12.56
C GLY A 82 -7.70 -1.07 -13.00
N GLY A 83 -6.37 -1.11 -12.91
CA GLY A 83 -5.56 -2.29 -13.22
C GLY A 83 -5.92 -3.49 -12.34
N TYR A 84 -6.10 -3.30 -11.03
CA TYR A 84 -6.53 -4.37 -10.13
C TYR A 84 -7.95 -4.88 -10.43
N VAL A 85 -8.88 -3.98 -10.77
CA VAL A 85 -10.24 -4.38 -11.17
C VAL A 85 -10.20 -5.21 -12.44
N LEU A 86 -9.45 -4.79 -13.46
CA LEU A 86 -9.28 -5.55 -14.70
C LEU A 86 -8.62 -6.90 -14.43
N LEU A 87 -7.58 -6.96 -13.61
CA LEU A 87 -6.92 -8.21 -13.22
C LEU A 87 -7.89 -9.16 -12.53
N ALA A 88 -8.66 -8.66 -11.57
CA ALA A 88 -9.62 -9.48 -10.81
C ALA A 88 -10.75 -10.02 -11.67
N LEU A 89 -11.27 -9.22 -12.61
CA LEU A 89 -12.41 -9.60 -13.45
C LEU A 89 -11.99 -10.41 -14.68
N LEU A 90 -10.88 -10.05 -15.33
CA LEU A 90 -10.54 -10.60 -16.65
C LEU A 90 -9.45 -11.67 -16.59
N LEU A 91 -8.49 -11.59 -15.66
CA LEU A 91 -7.32 -12.47 -15.67
C LEU A 91 -7.32 -13.51 -14.55
N ALA A 92 -7.61 -13.10 -13.32
CA ALA A 92 -7.48 -13.98 -12.16
C ALA A 92 -8.36 -15.26 -12.24
N PRO A 93 -9.61 -15.23 -12.74
CA PRO A 93 -10.42 -16.44 -12.90
C PRO A 93 -9.79 -17.46 -13.85
N TYR A 94 -9.20 -16.99 -14.94
CA TYR A 94 -8.55 -17.86 -15.93
C TYR A 94 -7.25 -18.46 -15.40
N LEU A 95 -6.40 -17.67 -14.74
CA LEU A 95 -5.18 -18.15 -14.11
C LEU A 95 -5.48 -19.20 -13.03
N ARG A 96 -6.50 -18.96 -12.20
CA ARG A 96 -6.94 -19.91 -11.19
C ARG A 96 -7.44 -21.22 -11.81
N LYS A 97 -8.21 -21.15 -12.88
CA LYS A 97 -8.72 -22.33 -13.61
C LYS A 97 -7.58 -23.12 -14.26
N PHE A 98 -6.54 -22.43 -14.73
CA PHE A 98 -5.37 -23.06 -15.32
C PHE A 98 -4.55 -23.86 -14.30
N GLY A 99 -4.57 -23.48 -13.04
CA GLY A 99 -4.07 -24.27 -11.90
C GLY A 99 -2.56 -24.33 -11.76
N LYS A 100 -1.81 -23.39 -12.33
CA LYS A 100 -0.36 -23.26 -12.13
C LYS A 100 -0.03 -22.27 -11.01
N PHE A 101 1.16 -22.40 -10.43
CA PHE A 101 1.57 -21.59 -9.27
C PHE A 101 2.14 -20.23 -9.67
N THR A 102 2.72 -20.13 -10.85
CA THR A 102 3.44 -18.92 -11.29
C THR A 102 3.03 -18.48 -12.68
N VAL A 103 3.16 -17.18 -12.96
CA VAL A 103 2.92 -16.62 -14.30
C VAL A 103 3.88 -17.19 -15.35
N PRO A 104 5.19 -17.38 -15.08
CA PRO A 104 6.07 -18.08 -16.02
C PRO A 104 5.62 -19.49 -16.39
N ASP A 105 5.10 -20.27 -15.45
CA ASP A 105 4.55 -21.59 -15.74
C ASP A 105 3.34 -21.50 -16.66
N PHE A 106 2.43 -20.55 -16.38
CA PHE A 106 1.28 -20.28 -17.25
C PHE A 106 1.72 -19.94 -18.67
N ILE A 107 2.70 -19.04 -18.84
CA ILE A 107 3.22 -18.65 -20.16
C ILE A 107 3.88 -19.84 -20.86
N GLY A 108 4.74 -20.58 -20.16
CA GLY A 108 5.42 -21.75 -20.73
C GLY A 108 4.45 -22.81 -21.24
N ASP A 109 3.42 -23.12 -20.47
CA ASP A 109 2.42 -24.12 -20.84
C ASP A 109 1.45 -23.59 -21.90
N ARG A 110 1.07 -22.29 -21.86
CA ARG A 110 0.18 -21.67 -22.84
C ARG A 110 0.77 -21.61 -24.24
N TYR A 111 2.08 -21.37 -24.33
CA TYR A 111 2.82 -21.30 -25.60
C TYR A 111 3.57 -22.58 -25.94
N TYR A 112 3.47 -23.62 -25.11
CA TYR A 112 4.16 -24.90 -25.29
C TYR A 112 5.68 -24.73 -25.51
N SER A 113 6.30 -23.77 -24.84
CA SER A 113 7.69 -23.37 -25.05
C SER A 113 8.45 -23.16 -23.75
N ASN A 114 9.52 -23.94 -23.56
CA ASN A 114 10.44 -23.73 -22.44
C ASN A 114 11.24 -22.42 -22.60
N TYR A 115 11.47 -21.98 -23.82
CA TYR A 115 12.11 -20.71 -24.09
C TYR A 115 11.24 -19.53 -23.61
N ALA A 116 9.93 -19.56 -23.95
CA ALA A 116 8.99 -18.56 -23.46
C ALA A 116 8.91 -18.55 -21.92
N ARG A 117 8.93 -19.71 -21.27
CA ARG A 117 9.02 -19.83 -19.82
C ARG A 117 10.30 -19.18 -19.28
N GLY A 118 11.45 -19.44 -19.88
CA GLY A 118 12.72 -18.85 -19.47
C GLY A 118 12.73 -17.32 -19.55
N VAL A 119 12.23 -16.77 -20.66
CA VAL A 119 12.08 -15.32 -20.81
C VAL A 119 11.11 -14.74 -19.76
N ALA A 120 9.98 -15.39 -19.51
CA ALA A 120 9.03 -14.96 -18.50
C ALA A 120 9.62 -14.97 -17.08
N VAL A 121 10.44 -15.97 -16.73
CA VAL A 121 11.16 -16.01 -15.44
C VAL A 121 12.13 -14.83 -15.34
N PHE A 122 12.91 -14.58 -16.39
CA PHE A 122 13.84 -13.45 -16.39
C PHE A 122 13.13 -12.11 -16.20
N CYS A 123 12.04 -11.86 -16.94
CA CYS A 123 11.22 -10.66 -16.76
C CYS A 123 10.65 -10.56 -15.34
N ALA A 124 10.13 -11.66 -14.79
CA ALA A 124 9.58 -11.69 -13.44
C ALA A 124 10.63 -11.36 -12.38
N LEU A 125 11.86 -11.84 -12.54
CA LEU A 125 12.98 -11.51 -11.64
C LEU A 125 13.32 -10.02 -11.67
N ILE A 126 13.41 -9.41 -12.86
CA ILE A 126 13.69 -7.97 -13.00
C ILE A 126 12.58 -7.15 -12.34
N VAL A 127 11.32 -7.46 -12.64
CA VAL A 127 10.17 -6.74 -12.06
C VAL A 127 10.17 -6.85 -10.54
N SER A 128 10.34 -8.07 -10.01
CA SER A 128 10.36 -8.31 -8.56
C SER A 128 11.54 -7.60 -7.88
N PHE A 129 12.72 -7.64 -8.47
CA PHE A 129 13.90 -6.96 -7.93
C PHE A 129 13.70 -5.45 -7.86
N THR A 130 13.21 -4.84 -8.93
CA THR A 130 12.94 -3.39 -8.98
C THR A 130 11.89 -2.99 -7.95
N TYR A 131 10.82 -3.79 -7.81
CA TYR A 131 9.77 -3.56 -6.82
C TYR A 131 10.32 -3.64 -5.39
N ILE A 132 11.06 -4.69 -5.06
CA ILE A 132 11.66 -4.88 -3.73
C ILE A 132 12.62 -3.74 -3.38
N ALA A 133 13.45 -3.31 -4.33
CA ALA A 133 14.38 -2.20 -4.11
C ALA A 133 13.65 -0.91 -3.71
N GLY A 134 12.54 -0.59 -4.39
CA GLY A 134 11.68 0.55 -4.04
C GLY A 134 11.03 0.41 -2.66
N GLN A 135 10.49 -0.77 -2.34
CA GLN A 135 9.85 -1.03 -1.04
C GLN A 135 10.86 -0.96 0.12
N MET A 136 12.05 -1.55 -0.05
CA MET A 136 13.10 -1.50 0.98
C MET A 136 13.58 -0.08 1.26
N ARG A 137 13.64 0.78 0.26
CA ARG A 137 13.93 2.20 0.47
C ARG A 137 12.86 2.87 1.35
N GLY A 138 11.58 2.58 1.11
CA GLY A 138 10.48 3.06 1.95
C GLY A 138 10.61 2.60 3.41
N VAL A 139 10.91 1.32 3.62
CA VAL A 139 11.18 0.76 4.97
C VAL A 139 12.36 1.48 5.63
N GLY A 140 13.45 1.70 4.91
CA GLY A 140 14.62 2.41 5.41
C GLY A 140 14.31 3.83 5.89
N VAL A 141 13.52 4.59 5.10
CA VAL A 141 13.08 5.95 5.46
C VAL A 141 12.22 5.93 6.73
N VAL A 142 11.26 5.00 6.83
CA VAL A 142 10.38 4.87 8.00
C VAL A 142 11.19 4.51 9.24
N PHE A 143 12.08 3.53 9.16
CA PHE A 143 12.90 3.11 10.29
C PHE A 143 13.90 4.20 10.70
N SER A 144 14.50 4.89 9.74
CA SER A 144 15.37 6.02 10.03
C SER A 144 14.63 7.10 10.81
N ARG A 145 13.39 7.41 10.42
CA ARG A 145 12.60 8.46 11.08
C ARG A 145 12.10 8.08 12.46
N TYR A 146 11.66 6.83 12.63
CA TYR A 146 10.99 6.40 13.87
C TYR A 146 11.91 5.68 14.86
N LEU A 147 12.92 4.98 14.36
CA LEU A 147 13.90 4.29 15.21
C LEU A 147 15.20 5.07 15.39
N GLU A 148 15.31 6.25 14.74
CA GLU A 148 16.50 7.13 14.81
C GLU A 148 17.80 6.42 14.39
N VAL A 149 17.70 5.55 13.38
CA VAL A 149 18.83 4.83 12.79
C VAL A 149 19.15 5.38 11.41
N ASP A 150 20.36 5.13 10.90
CA ASP A 150 20.69 5.43 9.52
C ASP A 150 19.78 4.66 8.54
N ILE A 151 19.48 5.24 7.38
CA ILE A 151 18.60 4.64 6.37
C ILE A 151 19.10 3.26 5.95
N THR A 152 20.40 3.09 5.75
CA THR A 152 21.01 1.81 5.38
C THR A 152 20.80 0.76 6.46
N THR A 153 20.98 1.13 7.72
CA THR A 153 20.72 0.27 8.88
C THR A 153 19.22 -0.09 8.95
N GLY A 154 18.33 0.87 8.71
CA GLY A 154 16.89 0.63 8.63
C GLY A 154 16.50 -0.35 7.54
N VAL A 155 17.09 -0.24 6.36
CA VAL A 155 16.90 -1.21 5.25
C VAL A 155 17.37 -2.60 5.68
N PHE A 156 18.54 -2.72 6.31
CA PHE A 156 19.07 -4.01 6.77
C PHE A 156 18.16 -4.68 7.80
N ILE A 157 17.70 -3.95 8.81
CA ILE A 157 16.78 -4.46 9.82
C ILE A 157 15.49 -4.94 9.16
N GLY A 158 14.89 -4.09 8.31
CA GLY A 158 13.66 -4.43 7.58
C GLY A 158 13.83 -5.66 6.70
N MET A 159 14.91 -5.74 5.95
CA MET A 159 15.21 -6.89 5.08
C MET A 159 15.37 -8.19 5.87
N CYS A 160 16.06 -8.18 7.01
CA CYS A 160 16.20 -9.35 7.87
C CYS A 160 14.84 -9.83 8.40
N ILE A 161 13.99 -8.91 8.85
CA ILE A 161 12.65 -9.25 9.35
C ILE A 161 11.80 -9.85 8.23
N VAL A 162 11.75 -9.19 7.06
CA VAL A 162 10.97 -9.65 5.90
C VAL A 162 11.45 -11.01 5.43
N LEU A 163 12.76 -11.21 5.29
CA LEU A 163 13.34 -12.48 4.86
C LEU A 163 12.98 -13.60 5.84
N PHE A 164 13.07 -13.32 7.14
CA PHE A 164 12.77 -14.30 8.18
C PHE A 164 11.32 -14.81 8.07
N TYR A 165 10.32 -13.94 8.03
CA TYR A 165 8.94 -14.40 7.98
C TYR A 165 8.52 -14.91 6.59
N ALA A 166 9.11 -14.39 5.51
CA ALA A 166 8.82 -14.87 4.15
C ALA A 166 9.34 -16.29 3.92
N VAL A 167 10.56 -16.58 4.38
CA VAL A 167 11.16 -17.92 4.24
C VAL A 167 10.45 -18.96 5.11
N LEU A 168 10.10 -18.62 6.35
CA LEU A 168 9.41 -19.53 7.26
C LEU A 168 7.92 -19.70 6.93
N GLY A 169 7.25 -18.60 6.61
CA GLY A 169 5.81 -18.57 6.43
C GLY A 169 5.34 -18.95 5.02
N GLY A 170 6.15 -18.67 4.00
CA GLY A 170 5.70 -18.75 2.61
C GLY A 170 4.43 -17.95 2.38
N MET A 171 3.69 -18.23 1.31
CA MET A 171 2.43 -17.54 1.00
C MET A 171 1.37 -17.70 2.09
N LYS A 172 1.35 -18.82 2.81
CA LYS A 172 0.40 -19.02 3.91
C LYS A 172 0.68 -18.04 5.06
N GLY A 173 1.91 -17.97 5.52
CA GLY A 173 2.32 -17.04 6.59
C GLY A 173 2.14 -15.58 6.17
N ILE A 174 2.56 -15.22 4.96
CA ILE A 174 2.40 -13.89 4.39
C ILE A 174 0.92 -13.48 4.37
N THR A 175 0.03 -14.34 3.85
CA THR A 175 -1.40 -14.04 3.74
C THR A 175 -2.02 -13.73 5.11
N TYR A 176 -1.80 -14.55 6.13
CA TYR A 176 -2.37 -14.29 7.47
C TYR A 176 -1.74 -13.08 8.16
N THR A 177 -0.45 -12.82 7.95
CA THR A 177 0.19 -11.60 8.43
C THR A 177 -0.43 -10.36 7.78
N GLN A 178 -0.67 -10.40 6.47
CA GLN A 178 -1.33 -9.31 5.73
C GLN A 178 -2.78 -9.07 6.19
N VAL A 179 -3.52 -10.10 6.57
CA VAL A 179 -4.86 -9.92 7.18
C VAL A 179 -4.78 -9.09 8.46
N ALA A 180 -3.83 -9.39 9.33
CA ALA A 180 -3.62 -8.59 10.54
C ALA A 180 -3.14 -7.17 10.21
N GLN A 181 -2.24 -7.02 9.25
CA GLN A 181 -1.78 -5.71 8.77
C GLN A 181 -2.93 -4.89 8.19
N TYR A 182 -3.84 -5.50 7.44
CA TYR A 182 -5.03 -4.81 6.92
C TYR A 182 -5.84 -4.15 8.03
N CYS A 183 -6.13 -4.87 9.11
CA CYS A 183 -6.87 -4.31 10.24
C CYS A 183 -6.15 -3.09 10.86
N VAL A 184 -4.83 -3.21 11.05
CA VAL A 184 -4.01 -2.11 11.61
C VAL A 184 -3.97 -0.92 10.65
N LEU A 185 -3.74 -1.17 9.36
CA LEU A 185 -3.60 -0.12 8.34
C LEU A 185 -4.92 0.65 8.14
N ILE A 186 -6.05 -0.05 8.03
CA ILE A 186 -7.36 0.61 7.89
C ILE A 186 -7.63 1.51 9.11
N PHE A 187 -7.41 1.01 10.31
CA PHE A 187 -7.61 1.79 11.52
C PHE A 187 -6.66 3.00 11.57
N ALA A 188 -5.37 2.77 11.36
CA ALA A 188 -4.35 3.81 11.43
C ALA A 188 -4.51 4.91 10.37
N TYR A 189 -5.11 4.58 9.22
CA TYR A 189 -5.35 5.54 8.14
C TYR A 189 -6.69 6.28 8.29
N MET A 190 -7.76 5.55 8.62
CA MET A 190 -9.09 6.13 8.71
C MET A 190 -9.25 7.06 9.91
N VAL A 191 -8.66 6.72 11.06
CA VAL A 191 -8.81 7.53 12.27
C VAL A 191 -8.27 8.95 12.08
N PRO A 192 -7.02 9.19 11.66
CA PRO A 192 -6.54 10.54 11.40
C PRO A 192 -7.36 11.28 10.34
N ALA A 193 -7.73 10.60 9.25
CA ALA A 193 -8.52 11.20 8.18
C ALA A 193 -9.88 11.71 8.67
N ILE A 194 -10.58 10.90 9.48
CA ILE A 194 -11.86 11.28 10.10
C ILE A 194 -11.68 12.47 11.05
N PHE A 195 -10.68 12.41 11.93
CA PHE A 195 -10.46 13.50 12.89
C PHE A 195 -10.04 14.80 12.22
N ILE A 196 -9.17 14.76 11.19
CA ILE A 196 -8.80 15.93 10.41
C ILE A 196 -10.02 16.53 9.73
N SER A 197 -10.87 15.70 9.11
CA SER A 197 -12.10 16.16 8.48
C SER A 197 -13.06 16.80 9.49
N LEU A 198 -13.25 16.16 10.64
CA LEU A 198 -14.06 16.73 11.73
C LEU A 198 -13.52 18.07 12.22
N MET A 199 -12.21 18.20 12.41
CA MET A 199 -11.58 19.42 12.89
C MET A 199 -11.70 20.58 11.87
N ILE A 200 -11.62 20.27 10.59
CA ILE A 200 -11.62 21.31 9.54
C ILE A 200 -13.04 21.67 9.11
N THR A 201 -13.94 20.70 9.00
CA THR A 201 -15.26 20.88 8.38
C THR A 201 -16.44 20.47 9.25
N GLY A 202 -16.21 19.86 10.41
CA GLY A 202 -17.26 19.24 11.22
C GLY A 202 -17.87 17.96 10.61
N ASN A 203 -17.40 17.50 9.45
CA ASN A 203 -17.93 16.32 8.78
C ASN A 203 -17.04 15.09 9.07
N PRO A 204 -17.60 13.98 9.59
CA PRO A 204 -16.82 12.76 9.87
C PRO A 204 -16.39 12.00 8.62
N ILE A 205 -16.98 12.29 7.45
CA ILE A 205 -16.66 11.63 6.18
C ILE A 205 -15.71 12.53 5.38
N PRO A 206 -14.40 12.19 5.25
CA PRO A 206 -13.41 13.05 4.60
C PRO A 206 -13.76 13.44 3.16
N GLN A 207 -14.39 12.54 2.40
CA GLN A 207 -14.79 12.78 1.02
C GLN A 207 -15.86 13.86 0.92
N LEU A 208 -16.79 13.92 1.88
CA LEU A 208 -17.79 14.97 1.96
C LEU A 208 -17.20 16.26 2.55
N GLY A 209 -16.23 16.12 3.48
CA GLY A 209 -15.49 17.25 4.03
C GLY A 209 -14.74 18.05 2.97
N PHE A 210 -14.21 17.40 1.93
CA PHE A 210 -13.54 18.10 0.83
C PHE A 210 -14.41 19.12 0.08
N GLY A 211 -15.71 18.86 0.01
CA GLY A 211 -16.69 19.78 -0.59
C GLY A 211 -17.35 20.76 0.40
N ALA A 212 -16.99 20.68 1.69
CA ALA A 212 -17.59 21.51 2.74
C ALA A 212 -16.80 22.80 2.97
N GLU A 213 -17.40 23.71 3.74
CA GLU A 213 -16.73 24.93 4.21
C GLU A 213 -15.80 24.63 5.38
N VAL A 214 -14.70 25.38 5.46
CA VAL A 214 -13.80 25.37 6.62
C VAL A 214 -14.53 26.01 7.82
N LEU A 215 -14.42 25.38 8.98
CA LEU A 215 -14.97 25.96 10.22
C LEU A 215 -14.11 27.15 10.69
N ASP A 216 -14.77 28.18 11.19
CA ASP A 216 -14.12 29.28 11.87
C ASP A 216 -13.74 28.91 13.33
N ALA A 217 -13.11 29.82 14.04
CA ALA A 217 -12.73 29.62 15.45
C ALA A 217 -13.93 29.38 16.40
N LYS A 218 -15.15 29.64 15.95
CA LYS A 218 -16.39 29.40 16.69
C LYS A 218 -17.11 28.11 16.29
N GLY A 219 -16.53 27.36 15.34
CA GLY A 219 -17.13 26.13 14.80
C GLY A 219 -18.28 26.37 13.83
N LEU A 220 -18.36 27.56 13.23
CA LEU A 220 -19.35 27.92 12.20
C LEU A 220 -18.66 27.91 10.84
N GLY A 221 -19.41 27.71 9.75
CA GLY A 221 -18.88 27.79 8.39
C GLY A 221 -18.28 29.18 8.11
N SER A 222 -17.06 29.21 7.59
CA SER A 222 -16.35 30.45 7.29
C SER A 222 -16.76 31.09 5.96
N GLY A 223 -17.58 30.44 5.16
CA GLY A 223 -17.92 30.83 3.78
C GLY A 223 -16.80 30.49 2.76
N VAL A 224 -15.70 29.89 3.19
CA VAL A 224 -14.59 29.48 2.33
C VAL A 224 -14.56 27.95 2.24
N SER A 225 -14.55 27.40 1.03
CA SER A 225 -14.48 25.96 0.85
C SER A 225 -13.08 25.41 1.22
N VAL A 226 -13.03 24.12 1.63
CA VAL A 226 -11.76 23.45 1.93
C VAL A 226 -10.81 23.49 0.74
N LEU A 227 -11.32 23.29 -0.48
CA LEU A 227 -10.51 23.32 -1.70
C LEU A 227 -9.92 24.70 -1.97
N GLU A 228 -10.72 25.75 -1.83
CA GLU A 228 -10.27 27.14 -1.97
C GLU A 228 -9.21 27.49 -0.93
N LYS A 229 -9.43 27.09 0.32
CA LYS A 229 -8.44 27.29 1.39
C LYS A 229 -7.14 26.52 1.11
N LEU A 230 -7.25 25.28 0.61
CA LEU A 230 -6.10 24.46 0.25
C LEU A 230 -5.30 25.08 -0.91
N ASP A 231 -5.99 25.54 -1.95
CA ASP A 231 -5.36 26.23 -3.07
C ASP A 231 -4.59 27.46 -2.60
N GLY A 232 -5.18 28.29 -1.75
CA GLY A 232 -4.53 29.46 -1.17
C GLY A 232 -3.27 29.11 -0.40
N VAL A 233 -3.34 28.10 0.51
CA VAL A 233 -2.19 27.66 1.29
C VAL A 233 -1.07 27.11 0.42
N LEU A 234 -1.39 26.33 -0.61
CA LEU A 234 -0.37 25.78 -1.51
C LEU A 234 0.29 26.89 -2.33
N MET A 235 -0.46 27.84 -2.85
CA MET A 235 0.10 28.99 -3.58
C MET A 235 0.98 29.86 -2.67
N ASP A 236 0.60 30.09 -1.43
CA ASP A 236 1.41 30.83 -0.45
C ASP A 236 2.73 30.13 -0.12
N LEU A 237 2.76 28.79 -0.21
CA LEU A 237 3.97 27.97 -0.05
C LEU A 237 4.81 27.84 -1.33
N GLY A 238 4.38 28.46 -2.44
CA GLY A 238 5.10 28.43 -3.72
C GLY A 238 4.81 27.22 -4.60
N PHE A 239 3.75 26.44 -4.29
CA PHE A 239 3.27 25.36 -5.14
C PHE A 239 2.14 25.80 -6.06
N GLY A 240 1.78 24.97 -7.04
CA GLY A 240 0.56 25.18 -7.83
C GLY A 240 -0.70 24.94 -6.99
N ALA A 241 -1.82 25.56 -7.38
CA ALA A 241 -3.10 25.29 -6.74
C ALA A 241 -3.47 23.79 -6.88
N TYR A 242 -4.04 23.21 -5.81
CA TYR A 242 -4.43 21.80 -5.79
C TYR A 242 -5.44 21.45 -6.88
N THR A 243 -6.38 22.36 -7.13
CA THR A 243 -7.46 22.18 -8.11
C THR A 243 -7.05 22.50 -9.53
N GLN A 244 -5.89 23.13 -9.74
CA GLN A 244 -5.39 23.50 -11.06
C GLN A 244 -4.67 22.32 -11.71
N GLY A 245 -5.40 21.54 -12.51
CA GLY A 245 -4.81 20.45 -13.28
C GLY A 245 -3.89 20.99 -14.39
N SER A 246 -2.70 20.42 -14.50
CA SER A 246 -1.73 20.70 -15.58
C SER A 246 -1.75 19.65 -16.68
N LYS A 247 -2.35 18.49 -16.42
CA LYS A 247 -2.41 17.37 -17.35
C LYS A 247 -3.62 17.45 -18.26
N SER A 248 -3.42 17.15 -19.54
CA SER A 248 -4.54 17.00 -20.47
C SER A 248 -5.37 15.77 -20.14
N THR A 249 -6.62 15.74 -20.62
CA THR A 249 -7.50 14.56 -20.47
C THR A 249 -6.86 13.30 -21.05
N ILE A 250 -6.07 13.42 -22.12
CA ILE A 250 -5.35 12.29 -22.72
C ILE A 250 -4.26 11.78 -21.77
N ASP A 251 -3.47 12.67 -21.16
CA ASP A 251 -2.43 12.29 -20.19
C ASP A 251 -3.00 11.63 -18.95
N MET A 252 -4.28 11.90 -18.64
CA MET A 252 -4.98 11.26 -17.52
C MET A 252 -5.44 9.82 -17.84
N PHE A 253 -5.54 9.44 -19.10
CA PHE A 253 -5.96 8.11 -19.54
C PHE A 253 -4.82 7.26 -20.15
N ALA A 254 -3.68 7.85 -20.39
CA ALA A 254 -2.49 7.18 -20.92
C ALA A 254 -1.56 6.70 -19.81
#